data_1475575b9a6b649d8267be8862b1c489
#
_entry.id   1475575b9a6b649d8267be8862b1c489
#
_cell.length_a   1.000
_cell.length_b   1.000
_cell.length_c   1.000
_cell.angle_alpha   90.00
_cell.angle_beta   90.00
_cell.angle_gamma   90.00
#
_symmetry.space_group_name_H-M   'P 1'
#
loop_
_entity.id
_entity.type
_entity.pdbx_description
1 polymer ?
#
loop_
_entity_poly.entity_id
_entity_poly.type
_entity_poly.pdbx_seq_one_letter_code
_entity_poly.pdbx_strand_id
1 'polypeptide(L)'
;MGIKKEHVVVCLGASIMRGQVSSNFVGDLEARMGKDGFRFINHAVAGYEAYNVLVNLDATIDIQPDYVIILVGTNDVTASLSPGVSRISRLMKKIPEPHSTAFYRKNMSQIVHKLKKSTMARIGIVSLPVLGEDLETTPNLRIREYNAVLKDIANREQVSYLPVYEQQEAYLKQNQDHAGREYRGGVKTSLVMLIRHFLFRQSFDTISKKNGYTLLTDGIHLNSRGAKFIADEIELFLREDE
;
A
#
# COMPACT_ATOMS: atom_id res chain seq x y z
N MET A 1 -13.59 10.10 -34.78
CA MET A 1 -13.05 9.46 -33.56
C MET A 1 -12.84 10.56 -32.53
N GLY A 2 -13.73 10.67 -31.53
CA GLY A 2 -13.55 11.67 -30.46
C GLY A 2 -12.29 11.34 -29.65
N ILE A 3 -11.50 12.35 -29.32
CA ILE A 3 -10.35 12.21 -28.41
C ILE A 3 -10.96 11.84 -27.04
N LYS A 4 -10.76 10.59 -26.58
CA LYS A 4 -11.15 10.20 -25.24
C LYS A 4 -10.33 11.06 -24.26
N LYS A 5 -10.99 11.69 -23.27
CA LYS A 5 -10.29 12.48 -22.25
C LYS A 5 -9.32 11.55 -21.51
N GLU A 6 -8.07 11.94 -21.40
CA GLU A 6 -7.09 11.20 -20.59
C GLU A 6 -7.34 11.50 -19.11
N HIS A 7 -7.45 10.46 -18.29
CA HIS A 7 -7.59 10.55 -16.85
C HIS A 7 -6.25 10.25 -16.18
N VAL A 8 -5.70 11.22 -15.47
CA VAL A 8 -4.41 11.08 -14.77
C VAL A 8 -4.64 10.53 -13.38
N VAL A 9 -4.07 9.35 -13.11
CA VAL A 9 -4.12 8.65 -11.82
C VAL A 9 -2.74 8.68 -11.18
N VAL A 10 -2.59 9.37 -10.03
CA VAL A 10 -1.34 9.34 -9.28
C VAL A 10 -1.42 8.34 -8.14
N CYS A 11 -0.46 7.42 -8.09
CA CYS A 11 -0.33 6.38 -7.07
C CYS A 11 0.72 6.79 -6.04
N LEU A 12 0.28 7.14 -4.81
CA LEU A 12 1.11 7.52 -3.67
C LEU A 12 1.31 6.34 -2.72
N GLY A 13 2.55 6.07 -2.32
CA GLY A 13 2.77 4.96 -1.39
C GLY A 13 4.24 4.64 -1.13
N ALA A 14 4.45 3.40 -0.70
CA ALA A 14 5.77 2.86 -0.39
C ALA A 14 6.14 1.69 -1.32
N SER A 15 6.93 0.73 -0.82
CA SER A 15 7.46 -0.38 -1.62
C SER A 15 6.40 -1.26 -2.28
N ILE A 16 5.25 -1.46 -1.64
CA ILE A 16 4.12 -2.24 -2.18
C ILE A 16 3.56 -1.53 -3.42
N MET A 17 3.26 -0.24 -3.32
CA MET A 17 2.76 0.58 -4.43
C MET A 17 3.81 0.72 -5.55
N ARG A 18 5.10 0.81 -5.19
CA ARG A 18 6.17 0.96 -6.17
C ARG A 18 6.33 -0.25 -7.09
N GLY A 19 6.01 -1.45 -6.61
CA GLY A 19 5.98 -2.66 -7.43
C GLY A 19 7.35 -3.23 -7.83
N GLN A 20 8.46 -2.80 -7.20
CA GLN A 20 9.81 -3.30 -7.50
C GLN A 20 10.20 -4.52 -6.65
N VAL A 21 9.66 -4.61 -5.45
CA VAL A 21 9.89 -5.69 -4.48
C VAL A 21 8.59 -6.41 -4.12
N SER A 22 7.54 -6.06 -4.80
CA SER A 22 6.18 -6.62 -4.76
C SER A 22 5.71 -6.76 -6.20
N SER A 23 4.72 -7.60 -6.48
CA SER A 23 4.09 -7.64 -7.81
C SER A 23 3.59 -6.26 -8.22
N ASN A 24 3.86 -5.88 -9.48
CA ASN A 24 3.62 -4.53 -9.99
C ASN A 24 2.17 -4.34 -10.44
N PHE A 25 1.25 -4.20 -9.50
CA PHE A 25 -0.17 -4.00 -9.82
C PHE A 25 -0.46 -2.64 -10.50
N VAL A 26 0.39 -1.62 -10.34
CA VAL A 26 0.23 -0.34 -11.07
C VAL A 26 0.49 -0.55 -12.57
N GLY A 27 1.50 -1.35 -12.92
CA GLY A 27 1.73 -1.75 -14.32
C GLY A 27 0.61 -2.63 -14.87
N ASP A 28 0.02 -3.51 -14.04
CA ASP A 28 -1.13 -4.31 -14.43
C ASP A 28 -2.38 -3.43 -14.70
N LEU A 29 -2.61 -2.41 -13.87
CA LEU A 29 -3.68 -1.42 -14.08
C LEU A 29 -3.48 -0.61 -15.35
N GLU A 30 -2.26 -0.14 -15.63
CA GLU A 30 -1.93 0.55 -16.87
C GLU A 30 -2.22 -0.35 -18.10
N ALA A 31 -1.86 -1.64 -18.03
CA ALA A 31 -2.13 -2.58 -19.10
C ALA A 31 -3.64 -2.85 -19.31
N ARG A 32 -4.45 -2.85 -18.24
CA ARG A 32 -5.90 -3.06 -18.29
C ARG A 32 -6.66 -1.82 -18.75
N MET A 33 -6.32 -0.64 -18.22
CA MET A 33 -7.12 0.57 -18.31
C MET A 33 -6.53 1.67 -19.22
N GLY A 34 -5.27 1.52 -19.67
CA GLY A 34 -4.62 2.52 -20.52
C GLY A 34 -5.39 2.76 -21.82
N LYS A 35 -5.99 1.72 -22.41
CA LYS A 35 -6.85 1.83 -23.62
C LYS A 35 -8.18 2.53 -23.33
N ASP A 36 -8.60 2.54 -22.07
CA ASP A 36 -9.81 3.24 -21.63
C ASP A 36 -9.56 4.72 -21.32
N GLY A 37 -8.30 5.18 -21.45
CA GLY A 37 -7.92 6.57 -21.27
C GLY A 37 -7.34 6.88 -19.88
N PHE A 38 -7.02 5.87 -19.07
CA PHE A 38 -6.36 6.09 -17.79
C PHE A 38 -4.83 6.02 -17.93
N ARG A 39 -4.14 7.04 -17.41
CA ARG A 39 -2.68 7.10 -17.34
C ARG A 39 -2.21 7.10 -15.89
N PHE A 40 -1.42 6.11 -15.51
CA PHE A 40 -0.94 5.94 -14.15
C PHE A 40 0.46 6.54 -13.97
N ILE A 41 0.62 7.36 -12.92
CA ILE A 41 1.89 7.95 -12.51
C ILE A 41 2.22 7.40 -11.10
N ASN A 42 3.30 6.63 -11.01
CA ASN A 42 3.70 6.01 -9.75
C ASN A 42 4.68 6.91 -8.98
N HIS A 43 4.19 7.65 -7.99
CA HIS A 43 4.97 8.50 -7.07
C HIS A 43 5.38 7.78 -5.78
N ALA A 44 5.28 6.45 -5.74
CA ALA A 44 5.66 5.68 -4.57
C ALA A 44 7.17 5.58 -4.41
N VAL A 45 7.65 5.68 -3.16
CA VAL A 45 9.07 5.56 -2.81
C VAL A 45 9.24 4.47 -1.76
N ALA A 46 10.07 3.47 -2.06
CA ALA A 46 10.33 2.36 -1.15
C ALA A 46 10.80 2.86 0.24
N GLY A 47 10.21 2.30 1.30
CA GLY A 47 10.55 2.67 2.67
C GLY A 47 9.83 3.92 3.20
N TYR A 48 9.09 4.68 2.38
CA TYR A 48 8.34 5.84 2.86
C TYR A 48 7.30 5.45 3.91
N GLU A 49 7.10 6.34 4.85
CA GLU A 49 6.05 6.36 5.86
C GLU A 49 5.09 7.52 5.55
N ALA A 50 3.95 7.59 6.21
CA ALA A 50 2.95 8.63 5.95
C ALA A 50 3.54 10.06 6.07
N TYR A 51 4.43 10.29 7.04
CA TYR A 51 5.15 11.57 7.17
C TYR A 51 6.01 11.90 5.93
N ASN A 52 6.71 10.92 5.37
CA ASN A 52 7.53 11.15 4.19
C ASN A 52 6.67 11.48 2.95
N VAL A 53 5.51 10.83 2.80
CA VAL A 53 4.56 11.18 1.74
C VAL A 53 4.06 12.62 1.93
N LEU A 54 3.69 13.01 3.16
CA LEU A 54 3.20 14.36 3.47
C LEU A 54 4.19 15.46 3.08
N VAL A 55 5.48 15.28 3.44
CA VAL A 55 6.50 16.32 3.18
C VAL A 55 6.92 16.41 1.72
N ASN A 56 6.62 15.39 0.90
CA ASN A 56 6.91 15.36 -0.53
C ASN A 56 5.65 15.46 -1.40
N LEU A 57 4.51 15.88 -0.84
CA LEU A 57 3.22 15.84 -1.51
C LEU A 57 3.09 16.85 -2.65
N ASP A 58 3.85 17.95 -2.61
CA ASP A 58 3.73 19.05 -3.57
C ASP A 58 3.97 18.60 -5.02
N ALA A 59 4.92 17.68 -5.25
CA ALA A 59 5.15 17.10 -6.56
C ALA A 59 3.92 16.34 -7.14
N THR A 60 3.05 15.82 -6.28
CA THR A 60 1.78 15.20 -6.72
C THR A 60 0.73 16.26 -7.00
N ILE A 61 0.67 17.29 -6.16
CA ILE A 61 -0.26 18.42 -6.34
C ILE A 61 0.03 19.15 -7.65
N ASP A 62 1.28 19.37 -7.98
CA ASP A 62 1.69 20.08 -9.22
C ASP A 62 1.23 19.37 -10.50
N ILE A 63 1.00 18.05 -10.46
CA ILE A 63 0.46 17.30 -11.59
C ILE A 63 -1.02 17.63 -11.85
N GLN A 64 -1.77 18.11 -10.85
CA GLN A 64 -3.23 18.30 -10.91
C GLN A 64 -3.95 17.04 -11.41
N PRO A 65 -3.81 15.88 -10.73
CA PRO A 65 -4.38 14.62 -11.19
C PRO A 65 -5.91 14.61 -11.11
N ASP A 66 -6.56 13.74 -11.91
CA ASP A 66 -8.00 13.45 -11.80
C ASP A 66 -8.27 12.48 -10.61
N TYR A 67 -7.32 11.57 -10.33
CA TYR A 67 -7.43 10.60 -9.23
C TYR A 67 -6.11 10.49 -8.45
N VAL A 68 -6.22 10.32 -7.12
CA VAL A 68 -5.09 9.99 -6.25
C VAL A 68 -5.39 8.71 -5.47
N ILE A 69 -4.56 7.70 -5.63
CA ILE A 69 -4.63 6.44 -4.88
C ILE A 69 -3.54 6.44 -3.82
N ILE A 70 -3.91 6.26 -2.55
CA ILE A 70 -2.99 6.32 -1.42
C ILE A 70 -2.88 4.93 -0.78
N LEU A 71 -1.67 4.34 -0.78
CA LEU A 71 -1.33 3.11 -0.06
C LEU A 71 -0.01 3.31 0.69
N VAL A 72 -0.08 3.86 1.89
CA VAL A 72 1.07 4.08 2.77
C VAL A 72 0.67 3.80 4.22
N GLY A 73 1.60 3.24 5.01
CA GLY A 73 1.38 2.98 6.43
C GLY A 73 1.96 1.64 6.91
N THR A 74 2.24 0.68 6.01
CA THR A 74 2.86 -0.60 6.42
C THR A 74 4.21 -0.38 7.12
N ASN A 75 5.01 0.59 6.67
CA ASN A 75 6.27 0.96 7.32
C ASN A 75 6.03 1.63 8.68
N ASP A 76 5.00 2.46 8.82
CA ASP A 76 4.57 3.06 10.08
C ASP A 76 4.18 1.96 11.09
N VAL A 77 3.40 0.96 10.63
CA VAL A 77 3.03 -0.20 11.45
C VAL A 77 4.26 -0.98 11.88
N THR A 78 5.13 -1.40 10.96
CA THR A 78 6.32 -2.19 11.30
C THR A 78 7.26 -1.44 12.25
N ALA A 79 7.42 -0.14 12.08
CA ALA A 79 8.19 0.70 12.99
C ALA A 79 7.54 0.81 14.38
N SER A 80 6.21 0.81 14.47
CA SER A 80 5.49 0.87 15.75
C SER A 80 5.57 -0.43 16.58
N LEU A 81 5.92 -1.56 15.95
CA LEU A 81 6.01 -2.86 16.63
C LEU A 81 7.24 -2.98 17.55
N SER A 82 8.27 -2.15 17.36
CA SER A 82 9.51 -2.22 18.15
C SER A 82 10.10 -0.83 18.39
N PRO A 83 10.36 -0.46 19.66
CA PRO A 83 11.00 0.82 20.00
C PRO A 83 12.35 1.01 19.30
N GLY A 84 13.14 -0.06 19.14
CA GLY A 84 14.44 -0.02 18.46
C GLY A 84 14.28 0.30 16.97
N VAL A 85 13.34 -0.39 16.28
CA VAL A 85 13.04 -0.12 14.87
C VAL A 85 12.50 1.31 14.69
N SER A 86 11.60 1.74 15.59
CA SER A 86 11.06 3.10 15.59
C SER A 86 12.18 4.14 15.69
N ARG A 87 13.13 3.98 16.63
CA ARG A 87 14.25 4.92 16.79
C ARG A 87 15.14 5.00 15.56
N ILE A 88 15.48 3.84 14.97
CA ILE A 88 16.32 3.79 13.77
C ILE A 88 15.60 4.43 12.59
N SER A 89 14.32 4.09 12.35
CA SER A 89 13.51 4.65 11.28
C SER A 89 13.41 6.17 11.39
N ARG A 90 13.14 6.69 12.58
CA ARG A 90 13.07 8.13 12.86
C ARG A 90 14.37 8.85 12.51
N LEU A 91 15.51 8.29 12.92
CA LEU A 91 16.81 8.89 12.62
C LEU A 91 17.10 8.90 11.12
N MET A 92 16.90 7.76 10.45
CA MET A 92 17.20 7.63 9.01
C MET A 92 16.28 8.45 8.11
N LYS A 93 15.00 8.56 8.47
CA LYS A 93 13.96 9.21 7.65
C LYS A 93 13.58 10.60 8.16
N LYS A 94 14.28 11.11 9.18
CA LYS A 94 14.04 12.42 9.82
C LYS A 94 12.61 12.58 10.32
N ILE A 95 12.02 11.53 10.88
CA ILE A 95 10.65 11.53 11.40
C ILE A 95 10.65 12.20 12.78
N PRO A 96 9.84 13.27 12.99
CA PRO A 96 9.94 14.12 14.19
C PRO A 96 9.39 13.46 15.45
N GLU A 97 8.37 12.62 15.31
CA GLU A 97 7.64 12.04 16.44
C GLU A 97 7.77 10.49 16.49
N PRO A 98 7.60 9.86 17.66
CA PRO A 98 7.53 8.40 17.77
C PRO A 98 6.37 7.83 16.95
N HIS A 99 6.58 6.63 16.38
CA HIS A 99 5.53 5.94 15.65
C HIS A 99 4.37 5.56 16.58
N SER A 100 3.20 6.03 16.23
CA SER A 100 1.94 5.77 16.95
C SER A 100 0.77 5.92 15.99
N THR A 101 -0.36 5.32 16.35
CA THR A 101 -1.62 5.48 15.62
C THR A 101 -2.05 6.95 15.54
N ALA A 102 -1.78 7.74 16.60
CA ALA A 102 -2.08 9.17 16.62
C ALA A 102 -1.22 9.96 15.63
N PHE A 103 0.09 9.69 15.57
CA PHE A 103 0.99 10.34 14.63
C PHE A 103 0.66 9.95 13.17
N TYR A 104 0.36 8.69 12.93
CA TYR A 104 -0.11 8.22 11.62
C TYR A 104 -1.39 8.93 11.20
N ARG A 105 -2.41 9.00 12.08
CA ARG A 105 -3.66 9.73 11.86
C ARG A 105 -3.41 11.18 11.47
N LYS A 106 -2.55 11.87 12.23
CA LYS A 106 -2.18 13.27 11.95
C LYS A 106 -1.66 13.45 10.52
N ASN A 107 -0.69 12.60 10.13
CA ASN A 107 -0.07 12.70 8.80
C ASN A 107 -1.06 12.35 7.68
N MET A 108 -1.82 11.25 7.82
CA MET A 108 -2.81 10.85 6.82
C MET A 108 -3.93 11.88 6.64
N SER A 109 -4.44 12.44 7.74
CA SER A 109 -5.44 13.52 7.67
C SER A 109 -4.89 14.76 6.95
N GLN A 110 -3.63 15.13 7.19
CA GLN A 110 -2.99 16.25 6.52
C GLN A 110 -2.76 15.98 5.03
N ILE A 111 -2.39 14.75 4.64
CA ILE A 111 -2.26 14.36 3.22
C ILE A 111 -3.59 14.54 2.50
N VAL A 112 -4.68 13.95 3.04
CA VAL A 112 -6.01 14.03 2.42
C VAL A 112 -6.50 15.48 2.37
N HIS A 113 -6.36 16.22 3.46
CA HIS A 113 -6.76 17.63 3.52
C HIS A 113 -6.01 18.49 2.48
N LYS A 114 -4.69 18.31 2.36
CA LYS A 114 -3.84 19.06 1.42
C LYS A 114 -4.23 18.74 -0.03
N LEU A 115 -4.46 17.47 -0.37
CA LEU A 115 -4.91 17.06 -1.69
C LEU A 115 -6.28 17.66 -2.03
N LYS A 116 -7.27 17.56 -1.14
CA LYS A 116 -8.61 18.15 -1.33
C LYS A 116 -8.59 19.66 -1.49
N LYS A 117 -7.70 20.36 -0.76
CA LYS A 117 -7.57 21.82 -0.84
C LYS A 117 -6.89 22.27 -2.13
N SER A 118 -5.98 21.47 -2.69
CA SER A 118 -5.06 21.90 -3.74
C SER A 118 -5.31 21.22 -5.09
N THR A 119 -6.21 20.25 -5.17
CA THR A 119 -6.58 19.54 -6.40
C THR A 119 -8.08 19.28 -6.47
N MET A 120 -8.58 18.92 -7.64
CA MET A 120 -9.94 18.42 -7.84
C MET A 120 -9.99 16.88 -7.90
N ALA A 121 -8.91 16.22 -7.49
CA ALA A 121 -8.78 14.77 -7.61
C ALA A 121 -9.79 14.02 -6.74
N ARG A 122 -10.39 12.95 -7.29
CA ARG A 122 -11.01 11.92 -6.47
C ARG A 122 -9.92 11.13 -5.73
N ILE A 123 -10.11 10.90 -4.44
CA ILE A 123 -9.10 10.27 -3.57
C ILE A 123 -9.61 8.90 -3.14
N GLY A 124 -8.82 7.86 -3.43
CA GLY A 124 -9.00 6.51 -2.92
C GLY A 124 -7.92 6.17 -1.89
N ILE A 125 -8.33 5.80 -0.68
CA ILE A 125 -7.43 5.32 0.38
C ILE A 125 -7.53 3.81 0.43
N VAL A 126 -6.46 3.13 0.04
CA VAL A 126 -6.36 1.67 0.11
C VAL A 126 -6.05 1.26 1.54
N SER A 127 -6.81 0.33 2.11
CA SER A 127 -6.47 -0.27 3.39
C SER A 127 -5.13 -1.00 3.31
N LEU A 128 -4.36 -0.95 4.41
CA LEU A 128 -3.07 -1.63 4.49
C LEU A 128 -3.27 -3.13 4.37
N PRO A 129 -2.53 -3.82 3.50
CA PRO A 129 -2.59 -5.27 3.35
C PRO A 129 -2.22 -6.02 4.63
N VAL A 130 -2.51 -7.31 4.69
CA VAL A 130 -2.08 -8.18 5.79
C VAL A 130 -0.57 -8.14 6.00
N LEU A 131 -0.12 -8.26 7.26
CA LEU A 131 1.29 -8.29 7.67
C LEU A 131 1.59 -9.65 8.31
N GLY A 132 2.21 -10.54 7.52
CA GLY A 132 2.11 -11.97 7.75
C GLY A 132 0.71 -12.50 7.42
N GLU A 133 0.54 -13.82 7.38
CA GLU A 133 -0.74 -14.46 7.04
C GLU A 133 -1.40 -15.16 8.23
N ASP A 134 -0.78 -15.11 9.41
CA ASP A 134 -1.44 -15.41 10.69
C ASP A 134 -2.16 -14.14 11.17
N LEU A 135 -3.49 -14.17 11.06
CA LEU A 135 -4.34 -13.00 11.27
C LEU A 135 -4.49 -12.60 12.74
N GLU A 136 -4.18 -13.49 13.67
CA GLU A 136 -4.37 -13.25 15.11
C GLU A 136 -3.10 -12.72 15.80
N THR A 137 -2.03 -12.50 15.04
CA THR A 137 -0.76 -11.98 15.57
C THR A 137 -0.79 -10.47 15.81
N THR A 138 0.07 -10.00 16.71
CA THR A 138 0.23 -8.56 17.01
C THR A 138 0.42 -7.69 15.75
N PRO A 139 1.22 -8.08 14.74
CA PRO A 139 1.31 -7.31 13.49
C PRO A 139 -0.05 -7.08 12.81
N ASN A 140 -0.88 -8.11 12.64
CA ASN A 140 -2.19 -7.95 12.02
C ASN A 140 -3.19 -7.20 12.90
N LEU A 141 -3.15 -7.36 14.23
CA LEU A 141 -3.93 -6.52 15.14
C LEU A 141 -3.56 -5.05 14.95
N ARG A 142 -2.26 -4.74 14.82
CA ARG A 142 -1.80 -3.37 14.56
C ARG A 142 -2.25 -2.85 13.18
N ILE A 143 -2.23 -3.70 12.13
CA ILE A 143 -2.78 -3.34 10.81
C ILE A 143 -4.27 -2.96 10.93
N ARG A 144 -5.07 -3.74 11.67
CA ARG A 144 -6.51 -3.42 11.88
C ARG A 144 -6.70 -2.06 12.57
N GLU A 145 -5.87 -1.73 13.58
CA GLU A 145 -5.93 -0.42 14.24
C GLU A 145 -5.64 0.73 13.27
N TYR A 146 -4.63 0.57 12.40
CA TYR A 146 -4.28 1.58 11.40
C TYR A 146 -5.34 1.67 10.29
N ASN A 147 -5.92 0.55 9.87
CA ASN A 147 -7.02 0.53 8.90
C ASN A 147 -8.29 1.18 9.46
N ALA A 148 -8.57 1.02 10.76
CA ALA A 148 -9.65 1.75 11.41
C ALA A 148 -9.43 3.28 11.36
N VAL A 149 -8.17 3.73 11.48
CA VAL A 149 -7.82 5.15 11.28
C VAL A 149 -8.09 5.60 9.86
N LEU A 150 -7.69 4.81 8.85
CA LEU A 150 -7.91 5.14 7.43
C LEU A 150 -9.40 5.21 7.10
N LYS A 151 -10.18 4.26 7.60
CA LYS A 151 -11.64 4.24 7.41
C LYS A 151 -12.33 5.44 8.06
N ASP A 152 -11.91 5.84 9.27
CA ASP A 152 -12.42 7.04 9.95
C ASP A 152 -12.06 8.32 9.16
N ILE A 153 -10.83 8.44 8.65
CA ILE A 153 -10.42 9.57 7.82
C ILE A 153 -11.24 9.62 6.53
N ALA A 154 -11.40 8.47 5.84
CA ALA A 154 -12.17 8.40 4.60
C ALA A 154 -13.61 8.88 4.82
N ASN A 155 -14.26 8.42 5.90
CA ASN A 155 -15.61 8.83 6.26
C ASN A 155 -15.72 10.33 6.58
N ARG A 156 -14.79 10.87 7.38
CA ARG A 156 -14.80 12.29 7.77
C ARG A 156 -14.52 13.23 6.61
N GLU A 157 -13.59 12.83 5.76
CA GLU A 157 -13.17 13.62 4.60
C GLU A 157 -14.04 13.34 3.36
N GLN A 158 -14.97 12.38 3.45
CA GLN A 158 -15.82 11.97 2.31
C GLN A 158 -14.99 11.61 1.08
N VAL A 159 -13.98 10.76 1.28
CA VAL A 159 -13.18 10.14 0.23
C VAL A 159 -13.37 8.62 0.26
N SER A 160 -13.02 7.92 -0.82
CA SER A 160 -13.26 6.48 -0.92
C SER A 160 -12.27 5.67 -0.08
N TYR A 161 -12.79 4.69 0.68
CA TYR A 161 -12.01 3.66 1.36
C TYR A 161 -12.05 2.37 0.55
N LEU A 162 -10.89 1.85 0.14
CA LEU A 162 -10.77 0.65 -0.68
C LEU A 162 -10.40 -0.54 0.22
N PRO A 163 -11.32 -1.50 0.47
CA PRO A 163 -11.23 -2.49 1.55
C PRO A 163 -10.39 -3.72 1.20
N VAL A 164 -9.15 -3.54 0.78
CA VAL A 164 -8.23 -4.61 0.38
C VAL A 164 -7.90 -5.56 1.54
N TYR A 165 -7.70 -5.01 2.76
CA TYR A 165 -7.41 -5.84 3.94
C TYR A 165 -8.55 -6.82 4.22
N GLU A 166 -9.77 -6.33 4.21
CA GLU A 166 -10.97 -7.11 4.51
C GLU A 166 -11.14 -8.26 3.50
N GLN A 167 -10.81 -8.02 2.24
CA GLN A 167 -10.86 -9.05 1.20
C GLN A 167 -9.74 -10.08 1.37
N GLN A 168 -8.51 -9.63 1.65
CA GLN A 168 -7.38 -10.52 1.92
C GLN A 168 -7.63 -11.36 3.18
N GLU A 169 -8.17 -10.75 4.24
CA GLU A 169 -8.56 -11.45 5.47
C GLU A 169 -9.62 -12.52 5.20
N ALA A 170 -10.68 -12.17 4.46
CA ALA A 170 -11.73 -13.11 4.08
C ALA A 170 -11.18 -14.27 3.24
N TYR A 171 -10.32 -13.95 2.26
CA TYR A 171 -9.68 -14.94 1.42
C TYR A 171 -8.80 -15.92 2.23
N LEU A 172 -7.97 -15.40 3.13
CA LEU A 172 -7.11 -16.23 3.98
C LEU A 172 -7.97 -17.14 4.90
N LYS A 173 -9.02 -16.60 5.53
CA LYS A 173 -9.94 -17.41 6.38
C LYS A 173 -10.60 -18.55 5.61
N GLN A 174 -10.95 -18.35 4.34
CA GLN A 174 -11.59 -19.38 3.51
C GLN A 174 -10.61 -20.43 2.99
N ASN A 175 -9.32 -20.10 2.88
CA ASN A 175 -8.28 -20.93 2.26
C ASN A 175 -7.21 -21.41 3.25
N GLN A 176 -7.49 -21.36 4.54
CA GLN A 176 -6.59 -21.86 5.57
C GLN A 176 -6.70 -23.40 5.72
N ASP A 177 -5.91 -24.13 4.93
CA ASP A 177 -5.61 -25.55 5.25
C ASP A 177 -4.54 -25.69 6.34
N HIS A 178 -3.80 -24.61 6.67
CA HIS A 178 -2.73 -24.56 7.68
C HIS A 178 -2.72 -23.20 8.37
N ALA A 179 -2.24 -23.16 9.63
CA ALA A 179 -1.99 -21.91 10.34
C ALA A 179 -1.12 -20.99 9.47
N GLY A 180 -1.63 -19.79 9.19
CA GLY A 180 -0.96 -18.80 8.35
C GLY A 180 0.44 -18.49 8.87
N ARG A 181 1.36 -18.09 7.99
CA ARG A 181 2.72 -17.74 8.42
C ARG A 181 2.74 -16.39 9.11
N GLU A 182 3.26 -16.39 10.33
CA GLU A 182 3.49 -15.19 11.12
C GLU A 182 4.48 -14.24 10.41
N TYR A 183 4.27 -12.94 10.58
CA TYR A 183 5.26 -11.92 10.24
C TYR A 183 6.48 -12.06 11.15
N ARG A 184 7.59 -12.48 10.60
CA ARG A 184 8.84 -12.66 11.36
C ARG A 184 9.79 -11.47 11.28
N GLY A 185 9.35 -10.35 10.75
CA GLY A 185 10.10 -9.09 10.65
C GLY A 185 11.60 -9.23 10.40
N GLY A 186 12.16 -8.41 9.54
CA GLY A 186 13.61 -8.32 9.47
C GLY A 186 14.17 -8.11 8.07
N VAL A 187 15.20 -7.27 8.02
CA VAL A 187 16.00 -6.97 6.84
C VAL A 187 16.51 -8.24 6.15
N LYS A 188 16.77 -9.31 6.91
CA LYS A 188 17.27 -10.58 6.35
C LYS A 188 16.28 -11.26 5.42
N THR A 189 14.99 -11.30 5.76
CA THR A 189 13.96 -11.99 4.95
C THR A 189 13.75 -11.25 3.64
N SER A 190 13.63 -9.93 3.70
CA SER A 190 13.50 -9.09 2.50
C SER A 190 14.76 -9.12 1.64
N LEU A 191 15.96 -9.14 2.24
CA LEU A 191 17.22 -9.26 1.51
C LEU A 191 17.30 -10.60 0.75
N VAL A 192 16.94 -11.71 1.39
CA VAL A 192 16.91 -13.04 0.73
C VAL A 192 15.91 -13.04 -0.43
N MET A 193 14.74 -12.43 -0.26
CA MET A 193 13.75 -12.27 -1.33
C MET A 193 14.30 -11.44 -2.48
N LEU A 194 14.97 -10.32 -2.22
CA LEU A 194 15.60 -9.49 -3.24
C LEU A 194 16.67 -10.25 -4.03
N ILE A 195 17.55 -10.99 -3.34
CA ILE A 195 18.58 -11.82 -3.99
C ILE A 195 17.91 -12.87 -4.90
N ARG A 196 16.88 -13.57 -4.42
CA ARG A 196 16.15 -14.56 -5.21
C ARG A 196 15.49 -13.93 -6.43
N HIS A 197 14.89 -12.78 -6.29
CA HIS A 197 14.20 -12.11 -7.39
C HIS A 197 15.19 -11.54 -8.42
N PHE A 198 16.13 -10.70 -7.99
CA PHE A 198 17.00 -9.97 -8.91
C PHE A 198 18.18 -10.77 -9.43
N LEU A 199 18.82 -11.59 -8.58
CA LEU A 199 19.98 -12.37 -8.98
C LEU A 199 19.59 -13.71 -9.61
N PHE A 200 18.62 -14.43 -9.00
CA PHE A 200 18.17 -15.73 -9.50
C PHE A 200 16.92 -15.66 -10.40
N ARG A 201 16.41 -14.47 -10.72
CA ARG A 201 15.26 -14.23 -11.60
C ARG A 201 14.00 -15.05 -11.22
N GLN A 202 13.83 -15.37 -9.95
CA GLN A 202 12.64 -16.08 -9.48
C GLN A 202 11.46 -15.11 -9.43
N SER A 203 10.28 -15.55 -9.90
CA SER A 203 9.05 -14.77 -9.76
C SER A 203 8.65 -14.64 -8.30
N PHE A 204 7.91 -13.58 -7.95
CA PHE A 204 7.36 -13.38 -6.60
C PHE A 204 6.46 -14.56 -6.19
N ASP A 205 5.72 -15.16 -7.12
CA ASP A 205 4.88 -16.34 -6.85
C ASP A 205 5.72 -17.56 -6.49
N THR A 206 6.85 -17.78 -7.20
CA THR A 206 7.77 -18.86 -6.86
C THR A 206 8.40 -18.67 -5.49
N ILE A 207 8.77 -17.43 -5.14
CA ILE A 207 9.34 -17.08 -3.83
C ILE A 207 8.27 -17.27 -2.73
N SER A 208 7.05 -16.78 -2.97
CA SER A 208 5.89 -16.93 -2.10
C SER A 208 5.65 -18.41 -1.76
N LYS A 209 5.53 -19.26 -2.78
CA LYS A 209 5.32 -20.72 -2.62
C LYS A 209 6.44 -21.38 -1.80
N LYS A 210 7.72 -21.04 -2.09
CA LYS A 210 8.87 -21.57 -1.34
C LYS A 210 8.89 -21.13 0.11
N ASN A 211 8.42 -19.91 0.39
CA ASN A 211 8.33 -19.38 1.73
C ASN A 211 7.03 -19.81 2.45
N GLY A 212 6.11 -20.50 1.76
CA GLY A 212 4.84 -21.01 2.30
C GLY A 212 3.82 -19.90 2.57
N TYR A 213 3.85 -18.84 1.76
CA TYR A 213 2.85 -17.79 1.77
C TYR A 213 1.82 -17.98 0.64
N THR A 214 0.63 -17.45 0.84
CA THR A 214 -0.51 -17.50 -0.09
C THR A 214 -0.67 -16.19 -0.86
N LEU A 215 -0.47 -15.05 -0.19
CA LEU A 215 -0.60 -13.68 -0.72
C LEU A 215 0.71 -12.90 -0.68
N LEU A 216 1.64 -13.28 0.20
CA LEU A 216 2.87 -12.54 0.49
C LEU A 216 4.10 -13.29 -0.05
N THR A 217 5.25 -12.58 -0.10
CA THR A 217 6.53 -13.15 -0.48
C THR A 217 7.49 -13.31 0.70
N ASP A 218 7.57 -12.30 1.55
CA ASP A 218 8.48 -12.20 2.70
C ASP A 218 7.78 -11.82 4.01
N GLY A 219 6.45 -11.83 4.00
CA GLY A 219 5.60 -11.43 5.13
C GLY A 219 5.13 -9.97 5.06
N ILE A 220 5.61 -9.19 4.07
CA ILE A 220 5.20 -7.79 3.83
C ILE A 220 4.75 -7.61 2.38
N HIS A 221 5.61 -7.97 1.43
CA HIS A 221 5.44 -7.69 0.02
C HIS A 221 4.56 -8.75 -0.65
N LEU A 222 3.76 -8.31 -1.62
CA LEU A 222 2.72 -9.12 -2.24
C LEU A 222 3.26 -9.95 -3.41
N ASN A 223 2.76 -11.17 -3.55
CA ASN A 223 2.81 -11.94 -4.79
C ASN A 223 1.73 -11.46 -5.76
N SER A 224 1.57 -12.11 -6.93
CA SER A 224 0.59 -11.71 -7.94
C SER A 224 -0.85 -11.75 -7.43
N ARG A 225 -1.19 -12.76 -6.62
CA ARG A 225 -2.53 -12.90 -6.03
C ARG A 225 -2.83 -11.79 -5.02
N GLY A 226 -1.90 -11.52 -4.09
CA GLY A 226 -2.07 -10.44 -3.11
C GLY A 226 -2.17 -9.06 -3.78
N ALA A 227 -1.38 -8.82 -4.83
CA ALA A 227 -1.39 -7.61 -5.62
C ALA A 227 -2.70 -7.44 -6.43
N LYS A 228 -3.30 -8.55 -6.90
CA LYS A 228 -4.56 -8.53 -7.65
C LYS A 228 -5.71 -7.93 -6.83
N PHE A 229 -5.80 -8.19 -5.51
CA PHE A 229 -6.81 -7.55 -4.66
C PHE A 229 -6.73 -6.03 -4.70
N ILE A 230 -5.51 -5.48 -4.70
CA ILE A 230 -5.32 -4.02 -4.79
C ILE A 230 -5.71 -3.52 -6.17
N ALA A 231 -5.27 -4.20 -7.25
CA ALA A 231 -5.60 -3.79 -8.61
C ALA A 231 -7.10 -3.79 -8.85
N ASP A 232 -7.80 -4.86 -8.44
CA ASP A 232 -9.24 -5.00 -8.66
C ASP A 232 -10.04 -3.90 -7.92
N GLU A 233 -9.67 -3.57 -6.66
CA GLU A 233 -10.31 -2.50 -5.90
C GLU A 233 -10.05 -1.10 -6.50
N ILE A 234 -8.84 -0.85 -6.98
CA ILE A 234 -8.52 0.42 -7.66
C ILE A 234 -9.30 0.51 -8.98
N GLU A 235 -9.34 -0.56 -9.77
CA GLU A 235 -10.09 -0.59 -11.02
C GLU A 235 -11.59 -0.34 -10.77
N LEU A 236 -12.18 -0.98 -9.74
CA LEU A 236 -13.57 -0.74 -9.35
C LEU A 236 -13.81 0.74 -9.01
N PHE A 237 -12.97 1.32 -8.15
CA PHE A 237 -13.05 2.74 -7.77
C PHE A 237 -12.96 3.69 -8.98
N LEU A 238 -12.07 3.40 -9.94
CA LEU A 238 -11.88 4.25 -11.12
C LEU A 238 -13.05 4.16 -12.10
N ARG A 239 -13.77 3.01 -12.14
CA ARG A 239 -14.93 2.79 -13.04
C ARG A 239 -16.28 3.22 -12.44
N GLU A 240 -16.35 3.61 -11.17
CA GLU A 240 -17.61 4.07 -10.54
C GLU A 240 -18.21 5.32 -11.21
N ASP A 241 -17.45 6.04 -12.04
CA ASP A 241 -17.88 7.26 -12.73
C ASP A 241 -18.15 7.07 -14.23
N GLU A 242 -17.96 5.85 -14.78
CA GLU A 242 -18.32 5.51 -16.17
C GLU A 242 -19.76 5.02 -16.26
#